data_b6864da16ae27476bff57f0592862f8f
#
_entry.id   b6864da16ae27476bff57f0592862f8f
#
_cell.length_a   1.000
_cell.length_b   1.000
_cell.length_c   1.000
_cell.angle_alpha   90.00
_cell.angle_beta   90.00
_cell.angle_gamma   90.00
#
_symmetry.space_group_name_H-M   'P 1'
#
loop_
_entity.id
_entity.type
_entity.pdbx_description
1 polymer ?
#
loop_
_entity_poly.entity_id
_entity_poly.type
_entity_poly.pdbx_seq_one_letter_code
_entity_poly.pdbx_strand_id
1 'polypeptide(L)'
;MSDGSKYGWGNNRSIILMKSKDLIHWTSSRFDVAAAFPQLGDIRCAWAPQTYYDPAEKKLFVYFTIGIVGGQNKLYYSYTDEDFTKLVTEPKLLGFDPPMDHTYIDGDISLVNGTYHLFTSDNGIKHAESKSLLSGYKYVSNENCAKVGGGVEAPTLWRRFGTDKYVLMYDNFSQPNEMAFSETTDFREFKNLDRFNKGVMKAANFSGAKHGAVIWLTKDEADALAKHWNLKDY
;
A
#
# COMPACT_ATOMS: atom_id res chain seq x y z
N MET A 1 -5.80 5.41 -14.97
CA MET A 1 -5.23 6.37 -14.01
C MET A 1 -6.04 7.65 -14.04
N SER A 2 -6.40 8.20 -12.89
CA SER A 2 -7.07 9.49 -12.85
C SER A 2 -6.09 10.57 -13.33
N ASP A 3 -6.48 11.34 -14.32
CA ASP A 3 -5.78 12.57 -14.65
C ASP A 3 -5.94 13.53 -13.46
N GLY A 4 -4.90 13.65 -12.63
CA GLY A 4 -4.91 14.51 -11.46
C GLY A 4 -5.17 15.98 -11.79
N SER A 5 -4.93 16.42 -13.03
CA SER A 5 -5.24 17.76 -13.50
C SER A 5 -6.74 17.97 -13.64
N LYS A 6 -7.48 16.93 -14.00
CA LYS A 6 -8.94 16.98 -14.21
C LYS A 6 -9.74 16.74 -12.95
N TYR A 7 -9.30 15.82 -12.08
CA TYR A 7 -10.06 15.40 -10.91
C TYR A 7 -9.50 15.90 -9.59
N GLY A 8 -8.24 16.32 -9.57
CA GLY A 8 -7.51 16.76 -8.36
C GLY A 8 -7.29 15.64 -7.34
N TRP A 9 -6.30 15.80 -6.51
CA TRP A 9 -6.02 14.86 -5.41
C TRP A 9 -6.98 15.07 -4.22
N GLY A 10 -7.61 16.24 -4.12
CA GLY A 10 -8.38 16.66 -2.96
C GLY A 10 -9.85 16.20 -2.93
N ASN A 11 -10.37 15.55 -3.95
CA ASN A 11 -11.79 15.18 -4.06
C ASN A 11 -12.02 13.72 -4.53
N ASN A 12 -11.02 12.89 -4.43
CA ASN A 12 -11.12 11.47 -4.75
C ASN A 12 -11.66 10.70 -3.54
N ARG A 13 -12.99 10.53 -3.46
CA ARG A 13 -13.72 10.00 -2.30
C ARG A 13 -14.08 8.52 -2.41
N SER A 14 -13.72 7.90 -3.52
CA SER A 14 -14.07 6.50 -3.81
C SER A 14 -12.83 5.65 -3.95
N ILE A 15 -12.98 4.38 -3.59
CA ILE A 15 -12.00 3.31 -3.86
C ILE A 15 -12.55 2.35 -4.91
N ILE A 16 -11.67 1.65 -5.60
CA ILE A 16 -12.00 0.58 -6.53
C ILE A 16 -11.58 -0.74 -5.87
N LEU A 17 -12.53 -1.63 -5.69
CA LEU A 17 -12.30 -3.01 -5.24
C LEU A 17 -12.25 -3.91 -6.46
N MET A 18 -11.15 -4.64 -6.64
CA MET A 18 -10.95 -5.52 -7.79
C MET A 18 -10.63 -6.92 -7.32
N LYS A 19 -11.23 -7.93 -7.94
CA LYS A 19 -10.93 -9.34 -7.67
C LYS A 19 -10.74 -10.12 -8.95
N SER A 20 -9.86 -11.11 -8.88
CA SER A 20 -9.60 -12.08 -9.93
C SER A 20 -9.31 -13.46 -9.31
N LYS A 21 -9.55 -14.51 -10.06
CA LYS A 21 -9.17 -15.89 -9.70
C LYS A 21 -7.92 -16.36 -10.45
N ASP A 22 -7.52 -15.65 -11.50
CA ASP A 22 -6.47 -16.05 -12.43
C ASP A 22 -5.52 -14.90 -12.79
N LEU A 23 -5.72 -13.71 -12.20
CA LEU A 23 -4.97 -12.48 -12.47
C LEU A 23 -5.08 -11.96 -13.92
N ILE A 24 -5.96 -12.57 -14.71
CA ILE A 24 -6.23 -12.23 -16.11
C ILE A 24 -7.61 -11.59 -16.23
N HIS A 25 -8.63 -12.26 -15.68
CA HIS A 25 -10.03 -11.81 -15.73
C HIS A 25 -10.40 -11.15 -14.41
N TRP A 26 -10.68 -9.86 -14.46
CA TRP A 26 -10.95 -9.03 -13.30
C TRP A 26 -12.38 -8.53 -13.28
N THR A 27 -12.98 -8.56 -12.11
CA THR A 27 -14.20 -7.81 -11.81
C THR A 27 -13.86 -6.63 -10.92
N SER A 28 -14.59 -5.53 -11.03
CA SER A 28 -14.36 -4.34 -10.23
C SER A 28 -15.65 -3.75 -9.71
N SER A 29 -15.59 -3.17 -8.51
CA SER A 29 -16.67 -2.40 -7.89
C SER A 29 -16.12 -1.06 -7.42
N ARG A 30 -16.83 0.03 -7.75
CA ARG A 30 -16.53 1.35 -7.20
C ARG A 30 -17.33 1.53 -5.92
N PHE A 31 -16.65 1.86 -4.83
CA PHE A 31 -17.27 2.13 -3.53
C PHE A 31 -17.01 3.59 -3.12
N ASP A 32 -18.07 4.36 -2.94
CA ASP A 32 -17.99 5.76 -2.49
C ASP A 32 -17.99 5.81 -0.96
N VAL A 33 -16.80 6.03 -0.39
CA VAL A 33 -16.58 6.04 1.05
C VAL A 33 -17.33 7.19 1.72
N ALA A 34 -17.34 8.36 1.10
CA ALA A 34 -18.00 9.54 1.65
C ALA A 34 -19.52 9.37 1.68
N ALA A 35 -20.10 8.83 0.62
CA ALA A 35 -21.54 8.58 0.55
C ALA A 35 -21.98 7.46 1.53
N ALA A 36 -21.13 6.44 1.72
CA ALA A 36 -21.44 5.30 2.59
C ALA A 36 -21.30 5.63 4.08
N PHE A 37 -20.39 6.53 4.45
CA PHE A 37 -20.05 6.83 5.84
C PHE A 37 -20.06 8.34 6.14
N PRO A 38 -21.20 9.04 5.96
CA PRO A 38 -21.30 10.48 6.18
C PRO A 38 -21.06 10.89 7.64
N GLN A 39 -21.22 9.97 8.60
CA GLN A 39 -20.98 10.20 10.02
C GLN A 39 -19.49 10.42 10.36
N LEU A 40 -18.56 10.04 9.49
CA LEU A 40 -17.12 10.33 9.66
C LEU A 40 -16.77 11.81 9.42
N GLY A 41 -17.73 12.61 8.94
CA GLY A 41 -17.55 14.01 8.61
C GLY A 41 -17.41 14.25 7.10
N ASP A 42 -16.99 15.44 6.70
CA ASP A 42 -16.79 15.79 5.29
C ASP A 42 -15.50 15.15 4.76
N ILE A 43 -15.64 13.94 4.23
CA ILE A 43 -14.52 13.19 3.66
C ILE A 43 -14.07 13.89 2.38
N ARG A 44 -12.85 14.40 2.39
CA ARG A 44 -12.21 15.04 1.26
C ARG A 44 -11.62 14.03 0.28
N CYS A 45 -10.99 12.98 0.81
CA CYS A 45 -10.33 11.97 -0.02
C CYS A 45 -10.30 10.59 0.66
N ALA A 46 -10.24 9.55 -0.19
CA ALA A 46 -9.96 8.16 0.16
C ALA A 46 -8.87 7.66 -0.79
N TRP A 47 -7.66 7.38 -0.28
CA TRP A 47 -6.47 7.10 -1.09
C TRP A 47 -5.81 5.79 -0.74
N ALA A 48 -5.03 5.26 -1.69
CA ALA A 48 -4.08 4.17 -1.50
C ALA A 48 -4.66 2.95 -0.76
N PRO A 49 -5.77 2.35 -1.26
CA PRO A 49 -6.32 1.17 -0.63
C PRO A 49 -5.39 -0.02 -0.80
N GLN A 50 -5.15 -0.72 0.31
CA GLN A 50 -4.46 -1.99 0.38
C GLN A 50 -5.36 -3.01 1.07
N THR A 51 -5.12 -4.29 0.83
CA THR A 51 -5.90 -5.38 1.41
C THR A 51 -5.08 -6.22 2.36
N TYR A 52 -5.72 -6.73 3.41
CA TYR A 52 -5.12 -7.71 4.30
C TYR A 52 -6.17 -8.72 4.76
N TYR A 53 -5.75 -9.96 4.98
CA TYR A 53 -6.61 -10.98 5.57
C TYR A 53 -6.41 -11.00 7.08
N ASP A 54 -7.49 -10.78 7.82
CA ASP A 54 -7.49 -10.90 9.27
C ASP A 54 -7.79 -12.36 9.67
N PRO A 55 -6.81 -13.12 10.19
CA PRO A 55 -7.02 -14.50 10.56
C PRO A 55 -7.90 -14.68 11.80
N ALA A 56 -8.02 -13.67 12.67
CA ALA A 56 -8.86 -13.71 13.85
C ALA A 56 -10.34 -13.61 13.47
N GLU A 57 -10.68 -12.66 12.61
CA GLU A 57 -12.04 -12.45 12.11
C GLU A 57 -12.38 -13.33 10.90
N LYS A 58 -11.36 -13.96 10.29
CA LYS A 58 -11.47 -14.75 9.04
C LYS A 58 -12.09 -13.96 7.90
N LYS A 59 -11.71 -12.68 7.78
CA LYS A 59 -12.24 -11.73 6.81
C LYS A 59 -11.13 -10.94 6.13
N LEU A 60 -11.40 -10.50 4.91
CA LEU A 60 -10.61 -9.46 4.27
C LEU A 60 -11.02 -8.09 4.80
N PHE A 61 -10.04 -7.23 5.02
CA PHE A 61 -10.27 -5.81 5.20
C PHE A 61 -9.45 -5.00 4.23
N VAL A 62 -9.92 -3.81 3.95
CA VAL A 62 -9.20 -2.78 3.22
C VAL A 62 -8.74 -1.73 4.22
N TYR A 63 -7.47 -1.36 4.17
CA TYR A 63 -6.96 -0.20 4.89
C TYR A 63 -6.50 0.83 3.88
N PHE A 64 -6.78 2.08 4.17
CA PHE A 64 -6.63 3.19 3.22
C PHE A 64 -6.55 4.52 3.96
N THR A 65 -6.05 5.53 3.28
CA THR A 65 -6.02 6.89 3.80
C THR A 65 -7.39 7.54 3.69
N ILE A 66 -7.92 8.09 4.78
CA ILE A 66 -9.04 9.04 4.75
C ILE A 66 -8.52 10.43 5.16
N GLY A 67 -8.84 11.43 4.34
CA GLY A 67 -8.69 12.84 4.67
C GLY A 67 -10.05 13.49 4.91
N ILE A 68 -10.21 14.15 6.06
CA ILE A 68 -11.42 14.89 6.42
C ILE A 68 -11.12 16.38 6.28
N VAL A 69 -12.08 17.17 5.80
CA VAL A 69 -11.92 18.64 5.66
C VAL A 69 -11.61 19.24 7.02
N GLY A 70 -10.53 20.04 7.09
CA GLY A 70 -10.06 20.65 8.34
C GLY A 70 -9.31 19.69 9.28
N GLY A 71 -9.17 18.41 8.91
CA GLY A 71 -8.46 17.38 9.68
C GLY A 71 -7.19 16.88 9.01
N GLN A 72 -6.55 15.92 9.66
CA GLN A 72 -5.36 15.22 9.16
C GLN A 72 -5.75 14.05 8.26
N ASN A 73 -4.88 13.70 7.31
CA ASN A 73 -4.99 12.45 6.57
C ASN A 73 -4.42 11.32 7.43
N LYS A 74 -5.18 10.27 7.65
CA LYS A 74 -4.78 9.14 8.50
C LYS A 74 -5.20 7.82 7.88
N LEU A 75 -4.58 6.72 8.32
CA LEU A 75 -4.94 5.38 7.90
C LEU A 75 -6.17 4.89 8.67
N TYR A 76 -7.13 4.39 7.93
CA TYR A 76 -8.32 3.72 8.41
C TYR A 76 -8.42 2.33 7.83
N TYR A 77 -9.19 1.45 8.46
CA TYR A 77 -9.51 0.13 7.94
C TYR A 77 -11.01 -0.14 8.03
N SER A 78 -11.51 -0.97 7.12
CA SER A 78 -12.89 -1.46 7.12
C SER A 78 -12.93 -2.86 6.52
N TYR A 79 -13.76 -3.75 7.08
CA TYR A 79 -13.97 -5.09 6.52
C TYR A 79 -14.82 -5.04 5.26
N THR A 80 -14.57 -5.97 4.36
CA THR A 80 -15.33 -6.12 3.11
C THR A 80 -16.43 -7.17 3.25
N ASP A 81 -17.38 -7.14 2.31
CA ASP A 81 -18.26 -8.27 2.11
C ASP A 81 -17.50 -9.48 1.49
N GLU A 82 -18.13 -10.65 1.49
CA GLU A 82 -17.54 -11.89 0.95
C GLU A 82 -17.26 -11.80 -0.55
N ASP A 83 -18.05 -11.00 -1.26
CA ASP A 83 -17.89 -10.78 -2.69
C ASP A 83 -16.84 -9.74 -3.05
N PHE A 84 -16.22 -9.09 -2.07
CA PHE A 84 -15.26 -8.01 -2.27
C PHE A 84 -15.79 -6.91 -3.18
N THR A 85 -17.01 -6.43 -2.88
CA THR A 85 -17.69 -5.39 -3.66
C THR A 85 -17.93 -4.10 -2.91
N LYS A 86 -17.91 -4.14 -1.57
CA LYS A 86 -18.16 -2.99 -0.70
C LYS A 86 -17.49 -3.17 0.67
N LEU A 87 -17.39 -2.07 1.39
CA LEU A 87 -17.05 -2.07 2.80
C LEU A 87 -18.32 -2.28 3.62
N VAL A 88 -18.28 -3.14 4.64
CA VAL A 88 -19.45 -3.51 5.46
C VAL A 88 -19.37 -3.03 6.91
N THR A 89 -18.24 -2.47 7.32
CA THR A 89 -18.07 -1.86 8.64
C THR A 89 -17.70 -0.40 8.50
N GLU A 90 -18.09 0.42 9.48
CA GLU A 90 -17.60 1.79 9.56
C GLU A 90 -16.07 1.80 9.64
N PRO A 91 -15.39 2.63 8.82
CA PRO A 91 -13.94 2.76 8.90
C PRO A 91 -13.46 3.20 10.29
N LYS A 92 -12.48 2.48 10.83
CA LYS A 92 -11.84 2.77 12.11
C LYS A 92 -10.38 3.15 11.88
N LEU A 93 -9.83 4.00 12.73
CA LEU A 93 -8.41 4.34 12.70
C LEU A 93 -7.56 3.09 12.91
N LEU A 94 -6.54 2.93 12.06
CA LEU A 94 -5.45 2.01 12.33
C LEU A 94 -4.60 2.59 13.46
N GLY A 95 -4.53 1.88 14.60
CA GLY A 95 -4.14 2.46 15.88
C GLY A 95 -2.64 2.57 16.11
N PHE A 96 -2.13 3.79 16.19
CA PHE A 96 -0.81 4.07 16.77
C PHE A 96 -0.90 4.27 18.29
N ASP A 97 0.17 3.96 19.01
CA ASP A 97 0.33 4.14 20.45
C ASP A 97 1.69 4.81 20.78
N PRO A 98 1.72 6.09 21.19
CA PRO A 98 0.56 6.97 21.36
C PRO A 98 -0.12 7.35 20.04
N PRO A 99 -1.39 7.80 20.08
CA PRO A 99 -2.09 8.28 18.88
C PRO A 99 -1.33 9.42 18.19
N MET A 100 -1.25 9.35 16.87
CA MET A 100 -0.57 10.35 16.06
C MET A 100 -1.45 11.59 15.85
N ASP A 101 -0.87 12.76 15.96
CA ASP A 101 -1.55 14.06 15.80
C ASP A 101 -1.28 14.75 14.45
N HIS A 102 -0.51 14.11 13.57
CA HIS A 102 -0.16 14.62 12.24
C HIS A 102 -0.59 13.66 11.12
N THR A 103 -0.39 14.08 9.88
CA THR A 103 -0.71 13.31 8.68
C THR A 103 0.28 12.17 8.47
N TYR A 104 -0.25 10.96 8.24
CA TYR A 104 0.47 9.79 7.74
C TYR A 104 -0.45 9.02 6.78
N ILE A 105 0.08 8.63 5.63
CA ILE A 105 -0.69 8.08 4.51
C ILE A 105 -0.03 6.81 3.96
N ASP A 106 -0.70 6.15 3.02
CA ASP A 106 -0.16 5.08 2.18
C ASP A 106 0.46 3.93 2.99
N GLY A 107 -0.36 3.25 3.79
CA GLY A 107 0.12 2.15 4.63
C GLY A 107 0.43 0.88 3.85
N ASP A 108 1.46 0.14 4.27
CA ASP A 108 1.72 -1.24 3.89
C ASP A 108 1.98 -2.10 5.14
N ILE A 109 1.19 -3.16 5.34
CA ILE A 109 1.30 -4.05 6.50
C ILE A 109 1.86 -5.40 6.08
N SER A 110 2.90 -5.84 6.77
CA SER A 110 3.50 -7.17 6.61
C SER A 110 3.68 -7.87 7.96
N LEU A 111 3.35 -9.15 8.04
CA LEU A 111 3.60 -9.98 9.23
C LEU A 111 4.90 -10.76 9.05
N VAL A 112 5.86 -10.51 9.92
CA VAL A 112 7.14 -11.20 9.92
C VAL A 112 7.49 -11.66 11.35
N ASN A 113 7.70 -12.95 11.52
CA ASN A 113 8.08 -13.55 12.82
C ASN A 113 7.20 -13.10 13.99
N GLY A 114 5.87 -13.01 13.76
CA GLY A 114 4.91 -12.63 14.79
C GLY A 114 4.92 -11.15 15.18
N THR A 115 5.49 -10.30 14.32
CA THR A 115 5.46 -8.84 14.43
C THR A 115 4.84 -8.26 13.16
N TYR A 116 3.85 -7.39 13.32
CA TYR A 116 3.30 -6.60 12.23
C TYR A 116 4.20 -5.38 11.99
N HIS A 117 4.70 -5.28 10.79
CA HIS A 117 5.49 -4.16 10.29
C HIS A 117 4.59 -3.30 9.43
N LEU A 118 4.39 -2.06 9.82
CA LEU A 118 3.63 -1.05 9.06
C LEU A 118 4.60 -0.01 8.52
N PHE A 119 4.62 0.14 7.21
CA PHE A 119 5.30 1.25 6.55
C PHE A 119 4.29 2.31 6.15
N THR A 120 4.64 3.58 6.33
CA THR A 120 3.77 4.72 6.00
C THR A 120 4.55 5.82 5.32
N SER A 121 3.87 6.62 4.51
CA SER A 121 4.37 7.89 4.01
C SER A 121 4.14 8.97 5.07
N ASP A 122 5.20 9.41 5.70
CA ASP A 122 5.21 10.41 6.77
C ASP A 122 6.53 11.19 6.71
N ASN A 123 6.58 12.21 5.85
CA ASN A 123 7.81 12.96 5.54
C ASN A 123 8.98 12.02 5.19
N GLY A 124 8.75 11.15 4.23
CA GLY A 124 9.57 9.98 3.87
C GLY A 124 8.83 8.69 4.15
N ILE A 125 9.49 7.56 4.11
CA ILE A 125 8.92 6.28 4.49
C ILE A 125 9.32 5.94 5.92
N LYS A 126 8.33 5.86 6.80
CA LYS A 126 8.52 5.50 8.22
C LYS A 126 8.12 4.05 8.46
N HIS A 127 8.76 3.44 9.45
CA HIS A 127 8.49 2.07 9.86
C HIS A 127 8.00 2.02 11.30
N ALA A 128 6.85 1.37 11.50
CA ALA A 128 6.28 1.09 12.81
C ALA A 128 6.08 -0.41 13.02
N GLU A 129 6.09 -0.85 14.27
CA GLU A 129 5.89 -2.23 14.68
C GLU A 129 4.72 -2.36 15.66
N SER A 130 4.03 -3.51 15.60
CA SER A 130 3.03 -3.91 16.59
C SER A 130 2.97 -5.43 16.74
N LYS A 131 2.45 -5.90 17.89
CA LYS A 131 2.02 -7.29 18.09
C LYS A 131 0.54 -7.52 17.76
N SER A 132 -0.18 -6.47 17.48
CA SER A 132 -1.58 -6.49 17.05
C SER A 132 -1.72 -5.96 15.62
N LEU A 133 -2.56 -6.61 14.81
CA LEU A 133 -2.77 -6.24 13.41
C LEU A 133 -3.35 -4.83 13.26
N LEU A 134 -4.28 -4.44 14.12
CA LEU A 134 -5.10 -3.24 13.93
C LEU A 134 -4.75 -2.09 14.90
N SER A 135 -3.81 -2.30 15.83
CA SER A 135 -3.53 -1.31 16.88
C SER A 135 -2.15 -1.47 17.49
N GLY A 136 -1.75 -0.48 18.31
CA GLY A 136 -0.52 -0.54 19.10
C GLY A 136 0.76 -0.33 18.30
N TYR A 137 0.67 0.23 17.11
CA TYR A 137 1.83 0.55 16.28
C TYR A 137 2.68 1.65 16.92
N LYS A 138 3.97 1.41 16.94
CA LYS A 138 4.98 2.39 17.42
C LYS A 138 6.06 2.53 16.38
N TYR A 139 6.42 3.76 16.04
CA TYR A 139 7.57 3.98 15.17
C TYR A 139 8.84 3.41 15.79
N VAL A 140 9.57 2.66 14.98
CA VAL A 140 10.87 2.06 15.37
C VAL A 140 11.93 3.13 15.48
N SER A 141 11.92 4.07 14.54
CA SER A 141 12.79 5.25 14.52
C SER A 141 12.16 6.36 13.70
N ASN A 142 12.71 7.57 13.78
CA ASN A 142 12.34 8.69 12.92
C ASN A 142 13.10 8.70 11.58
N GLU A 143 13.93 7.71 11.31
CA GLU A 143 14.67 7.63 10.07
C GLU A 143 13.79 7.31 8.88
N ASN A 144 14.19 7.82 7.72
CA ASN A 144 13.57 7.49 6.45
C ASN A 144 14.11 6.13 5.96
N CYS A 145 13.22 5.14 5.80
CA CYS A 145 13.55 3.83 5.24
C CYS A 145 13.85 3.89 3.73
N ALA A 146 13.34 4.92 3.04
CA ALA A 146 13.72 5.20 1.66
C ALA A 146 15.12 5.80 1.62
N LYS A 147 16.02 5.21 0.84
CA LYS A 147 17.43 5.60 0.78
C LYS A 147 17.83 6.26 -0.55
N VAL A 148 16.85 6.65 -1.36
CA VAL A 148 17.07 7.56 -2.49
C VAL A 148 16.72 8.99 -2.10
N GLY A 149 17.33 9.95 -2.75
CA GLY A 149 17.00 11.36 -2.55
C GLY A 149 15.67 11.76 -3.19
N GLY A 150 15.05 12.81 -2.66
CA GLY A 150 13.80 13.37 -3.18
C GLY A 150 12.56 13.00 -2.36
N GLY A 151 11.39 13.41 -2.84
CA GLY A 151 10.12 13.09 -2.22
C GLY A 151 9.71 11.65 -2.53
N VAL A 152 9.29 10.92 -1.49
CA VAL A 152 8.92 9.51 -1.58
C VAL A 152 7.61 9.24 -0.86
N GLU A 153 6.81 8.29 -1.39
CA GLU A 153 5.53 7.85 -0.84
C GLU A 153 5.22 6.41 -1.23
N ALA A 154 4.06 5.88 -0.82
CA ALA A 154 3.51 4.63 -1.32
C ALA A 154 4.40 3.39 -1.11
N PRO A 155 4.78 3.08 0.14
CA PRO A 155 5.60 1.91 0.43
C PRO A 155 4.87 0.61 0.13
N THR A 156 5.64 -0.41 -0.28
CA THR A 156 5.22 -1.81 -0.38
C THR A 156 6.40 -2.71 -0.06
N LEU A 157 6.20 -3.67 0.84
CA LEU A 157 7.25 -4.60 1.28
C LEU A 157 7.01 -6.01 0.72
N TRP A 158 8.07 -6.67 0.28
CA TRP A 158 8.02 -8.11 0.01
C TRP A 158 9.33 -8.79 0.38
N ARG A 159 9.27 -10.09 0.65
CA ARG A 159 10.45 -10.91 0.89
C ARG A 159 11.02 -11.42 -0.42
N ARG A 160 12.34 -11.37 -0.61
CA ARG A 160 13.00 -12.03 -1.73
C ARG A 160 12.92 -13.55 -1.57
N PHE A 161 12.56 -14.23 -2.64
CA PHE A 161 12.45 -15.69 -2.65
C PHE A 161 13.74 -16.37 -2.21
N GLY A 162 13.63 -17.37 -1.31
CA GLY A 162 14.76 -18.17 -0.84
C GLY A 162 15.77 -17.43 0.02
N THR A 163 15.44 -16.23 0.52
CA THR A 163 16.35 -15.42 1.35
C THR A 163 15.66 -14.90 2.61
N ASP A 164 16.44 -14.30 3.51
CA ASP A 164 15.97 -13.51 4.65
C ASP A 164 15.88 -12.00 4.37
N LYS A 165 15.99 -11.61 3.11
CA LYS A 165 16.00 -10.21 2.67
C LYS A 165 14.60 -9.73 2.30
N TYR A 166 14.27 -8.54 2.73
CA TYR A 166 13.03 -7.84 2.41
C TYR A 166 13.34 -6.61 1.57
N VAL A 167 12.58 -6.43 0.50
CA VAL A 167 12.68 -5.26 -0.37
C VAL A 167 11.49 -4.36 -0.08
N LEU A 168 11.78 -3.11 0.20
CA LEU A 168 10.82 -2.03 0.31
C LEU A 168 10.85 -1.23 -0.98
N MET A 169 9.76 -1.27 -1.73
CA MET A 169 9.50 -0.44 -2.90
C MET A 169 8.71 0.79 -2.47
N TYR A 170 8.97 1.90 -3.12
CA TYR A 170 8.23 3.16 -2.89
C TYR A 170 8.28 4.03 -4.15
N ASP A 171 7.25 4.87 -4.31
CA ASP A 171 7.22 5.89 -5.35
C ASP A 171 8.18 7.02 -5.00
N ASN A 172 9.09 7.32 -5.89
CA ASN A 172 9.89 8.55 -5.85
C ASN A 172 9.25 9.56 -6.82
N PHE A 173 8.43 10.45 -6.28
CA PHE A 173 7.69 11.43 -7.08
C PHE A 173 8.52 12.66 -7.48
N SER A 174 9.76 12.75 -7.05
CA SER A 174 10.73 13.70 -7.61
C SER A 174 11.06 13.31 -9.05
N GLN A 175 11.49 14.28 -9.84
CA GLN A 175 11.79 14.02 -11.25
C GLN A 175 13.11 13.23 -11.44
N PRO A 176 13.13 12.19 -12.25
CA PRO A 176 12.00 11.55 -12.92
C PRO A 176 11.13 10.79 -11.90
N ASN A 177 9.79 10.80 -12.12
CA ASN A 177 8.87 10.04 -11.29
C ASN A 177 8.98 8.54 -11.63
N GLU A 178 9.44 7.74 -10.68
CA GLU A 178 9.62 6.29 -10.84
C GLU A 178 9.69 5.57 -9.49
N MET A 179 9.54 4.26 -9.49
CA MET A 179 9.74 3.44 -8.29
C MET A 179 11.21 3.34 -7.94
N ALA A 180 11.47 3.33 -6.63
CA ALA A 180 12.77 3.10 -6.03
C ALA A 180 12.69 2.05 -4.93
N PHE A 181 13.85 1.55 -4.49
CA PHE A 181 13.94 0.35 -3.67
C PHE A 181 14.97 0.49 -2.56
N SER A 182 14.65 -0.07 -1.40
CA SER A 182 15.60 -0.32 -0.31
C SER A 182 15.51 -1.78 0.12
N GLU A 183 16.55 -2.32 0.73
CA GLU A 183 16.61 -3.71 1.24
C GLU A 183 16.95 -3.71 2.72
N THR A 184 16.32 -4.59 3.48
CA THR A 184 16.64 -4.85 4.89
C THR A 184 16.62 -6.34 5.19
N THR A 185 17.33 -6.75 6.25
CA THR A 185 17.26 -8.10 6.82
C THR A 185 16.77 -8.09 8.27
N ASP A 186 16.79 -6.93 8.91
CA ASP A 186 16.54 -6.76 10.35
C ASP A 186 15.48 -5.72 10.70
N PHE A 187 14.92 -5.04 9.68
CA PHE A 187 13.96 -3.94 9.85
C PHE A 187 14.50 -2.75 10.68
N ARG A 188 15.80 -2.62 10.77
CA ARG A 188 16.48 -1.50 11.44
C ARG A 188 17.32 -0.72 10.45
N GLU A 189 18.12 -1.41 9.67
CA GLU A 189 18.94 -0.80 8.65
C GLU A 189 18.39 -1.10 7.26
N PHE A 190 18.32 -0.05 6.43
CA PHE A 190 17.88 -0.13 5.05
C PHE A 190 19.01 0.29 4.12
N LYS A 191 19.31 -0.58 3.14
CA LYS A 191 20.31 -0.33 2.13
C LYS A 191 19.64 0.12 0.83
N ASN A 192 20.17 1.18 0.21
CA ASN A 192 19.71 1.65 -1.09
C ASN A 192 19.95 0.58 -2.19
N LEU A 193 18.92 0.30 -2.96
CA LEU A 193 18.98 -0.54 -4.17
C LEU A 193 18.67 0.25 -5.45
N ASP A 194 18.65 1.60 -5.35
CA ASP A 194 18.37 2.48 -6.48
C ASP A 194 16.94 2.31 -7.07
N ARG A 195 16.75 2.56 -8.33
CA ARG A 195 15.47 2.69 -9.04
C ARG A 195 15.27 1.56 -10.04
N PHE A 196 14.18 1.61 -10.81
CA PHE A 196 13.97 0.69 -11.93
C PHE A 196 15.22 0.55 -12.81
N ASN A 197 15.39 -0.64 -13.40
CA ASN A 197 16.49 -1.01 -14.30
C ASN A 197 17.89 -1.01 -13.63
N LYS A 198 17.95 -0.97 -12.30
CA LYS A 198 19.18 -1.00 -11.49
C LYS A 198 19.36 -2.31 -10.69
N GLY A 199 18.73 -3.38 -11.13
CA GLY A 199 18.97 -4.73 -10.61
C GLY A 199 17.86 -5.32 -9.72
N VAL A 200 16.90 -4.54 -9.23
CA VAL A 200 15.76 -5.07 -8.47
C VAL A 200 14.62 -5.46 -9.38
N MET A 201 14.15 -4.51 -10.17
CA MET A 201 13.03 -4.67 -11.08
C MET A 201 13.28 -3.87 -12.36
N LYS A 202 12.83 -4.41 -13.49
CA LYS A 202 12.84 -3.68 -14.76
C LYS A 202 11.50 -2.99 -14.96
N ALA A 203 11.52 -1.74 -15.40
CA ALA A 203 10.33 -1.12 -15.95
C ALA A 203 9.93 -1.82 -17.25
N ALA A 204 8.66 -2.18 -17.38
CA ALA A 204 8.15 -2.82 -18.58
C ALA A 204 7.56 -1.77 -19.54
N ASN A 205 6.27 -1.90 -19.86
CA ASN A 205 5.56 -1.07 -20.85
C ASN A 205 4.75 0.08 -20.20
N PHE A 206 5.21 0.61 -19.07
CA PHE A 206 4.60 1.72 -18.37
C PHE A 206 5.63 2.79 -18.01
N SER A 207 5.16 4.00 -17.73
CA SER A 207 5.98 5.11 -17.23
C SER A 207 5.21 5.86 -16.15
N GLY A 208 5.94 6.57 -15.27
CA GLY A 208 5.32 7.36 -14.21
C GLY A 208 4.50 6.52 -13.23
N ALA A 209 4.96 5.32 -12.89
CA ALA A 209 4.32 4.47 -11.91
C ALA A 209 4.23 5.19 -10.56
N LYS A 210 3.05 5.15 -9.93
CA LYS A 210 2.80 5.80 -8.65
C LYS A 210 2.77 4.79 -7.52
N HIS A 211 1.72 4.10 -7.33
CA HIS A 211 1.55 3.07 -6.33
C HIS A 211 1.72 1.68 -6.94
N GLY A 212 2.26 0.74 -6.20
CA GLY A 212 2.39 -0.63 -6.66
C GLY A 212 2.25 -1.63 -5.53
N ALA A 213 1.99 -2.87 -5.89
CA ALA A 213 2.04 -4.01 -4.98
C ALA A 213 2.80 -5.14 -5.65
N VAL A 214 3.46 -5.98 -4.85
CA VAL A 214 4.19 -7.16 -5.32
C VAL A 214 3.57 -8.40 -4.69
N ILE A 215 3.19 -9.36 -5.51
CA ILE A 215 2.65 -10.64 -5.07
C ILE A 215 3.51 -11.78 -5.57
N TRP A 216 3.49 -12.87 -4.86
CA TRP A 216 4.14 -14.13 -5.26
C TRP A 216 3.23 -14.88 -6.23
N LEU A 217 3.83 -15.41 -7.27
CA LEU A 217 3.17 -16.28 -8.22
C LEU A 217 3.77 -17.68 -8.14
N THR A 218 2.93 -18.68 -8.31
CA THR A 218 3.39 -20.00 -8.68
C THR A 218 3.92 -20.00 -10.11
N LYS A 219 4.69 -21.02 -10.48
CA LYS A 219 5.16 -21.13 -11.85
C LYS A 219 4.01 -21.21 -12.86
N ASP A 220 2.95 -21.94 -12.53
CA ASP A 220 1.79 -22.13 -13.42
C ASP A 220 1.03 -20.81 -13.64
N GLU A 221 0.87 -19.98 -12.58
CA GLU A 221 0.27 -18.65 -12.68
C GLU A 221 1.14 -17.72 -13.54
N ALA A 222 2.46 -17.73 -13.34
CA ALA A 222 3.39 -16.94 -14.14
C ALA A 222 3.35 -17.35 -15.62
N ASP A 223 3.38 -18.66 -15.91
CA ASP A 223 3.29 -19.21 -17.27
C ASP A 223 1.96 -18.83 -17.94
N ALA A 224 0.84 -18.89 -17.19
CA ALA A 224 -0.47 -18.49 -17.70
C ALA A 224 -0.55 -17.01 -18.05
N LEU A 225 -0.02 -16.12 -17.19
CA LEU A 225 0.07 -14.69 -17.45
C LEU A 225 0.96 -14.37 -18.63
N ALA A 226 2.15 -14.99 -18.70
CA ALA A 226 3.08 -14.80 -19.79
C ALA A 226 2.47 -15.24 -21.14
N LYS A 227 1.80 -16.38 -21.17
CA LYS A 227 1.07 -16.86 -22.36
C LYS A 227 -0.03 -15.88 -22.78
N HIS A 228 -0.84 -15.42 -21.83
CA HIS A 228 -1.95 -14.51 -22.10
C HIS A 228 -1.46 -13.17 -22.68
N TRP A 229 -0.41 -12.60 -22.11
CA TRP A 229 0.15 -11.31 -22.52
C TRP A 229 1.27 -11.42 -23.56
N ASN A 230 1.54 -12.63 -24.07
CA ASN A 230 2.60 -12.91 -25.06
C ASN A 230 3.97 -12.39 -24.63
N LEU A 231 4.30 -12.58 -23.34
CA LEU A 231 5.61 -12.22 -22.79
C LEU A 231 6.66 -13.27 -23.22
N LYS A 232 7.83 -12.82 -23.64
CA LYS A 232 8.89 -13.72 -24.15
C LYS A 232 9.98 -14.01 -23.11
N ASP A 233 10.21 -13.10 -22.18
CA ASP A 233 11.26 -13.20 -21.15
C ASP A 233 10.70 -12.77 -19.79
N TYR A 234 10.40 -13.73 -18.93
CA TYR A 234 9.83 -13.50 -17.60
C TYR A 234 10.46 -14.43 -16.54
#